data_dc58198174f73d11d7709ee0cf844d06
#
_entry.id   dc58198174f73d11d7709ee0cf844d06
#
_cell.length_a   1.000
_cell.length_b   1.000
_cell.length_c   1.000
_cell.angle_alpha   90.00
_cell.angle_beta   90.00
_cell.angle_gamma   90.00
#
_symmetry.space_group_name_H-M   'P 1'
#
loop_
_entity.id
_entity.type
_entity.pdbx_description
1 polymer ?
#
loop_
_entity_poly.entity_id
_entity_poly.type
_entity_poly.pdbx_seq_one_letter_code
_entity_poly.pdbx_strand_id
1 'polypeptide(L)'
;MSGSAPCWVIDTNTALDFLVFEDPRAQTLLQDLRSGACQWLVCQPMRDELERVLDYPLIAKRRAQRGLTVQDVLAQFDALSHMQTVPAKAVYTCKDPDDQVFIDLAVAHAASLVSKDHAVLAMRGRLKRLGIAVMAAVTAAA
;
A
#
# COMPACT_ATOMS: atom_id res chain seq x y z
N MET A 1 -5.54 26.10 -7.14
CA MET A 1 -5.03 25.52 -5.99
C MET A 1 -4.02 24.48 -6.33
N SER A 2 -2.97 24.54 -5.64
CA SER A 2 -2.01 23.53 -5.89
C SER A 2 -2.68 22.21 -5.73
N GLY A 3 -2.49 21.40 -6.62
CA GLY A 3 -2.95 20.08 -6.51
C GLY A 3 -2.48 19.49 -5.21
N SER A 4 -3.32 18.75 -4.58
CA SER A 4 -2.89 17.86 -3.55
C SER A 4 -1.89 16.90 -4.14
N ALA A 5 -1.00 16.38 -3.32
CA ALA A 5 -0.11 15.34 -3.73
C ALA A 5 -0.91 14.13 -4.24
N PRO A 6 -0.36 13.38 -5.21
CA PRO A 6 -1.01 12.15 -5.66
C PRO A 6 -1.25 11.19 -4.50
N CYS A 7 -2.38 10.50 -4.54
CA CYS A 7 -2.74 9.52 -3.52
C CYS A 7 -2.46 8.11 -4.02
N TRP A 8 -1.89 7.30 -3.15
CA TRP A 8 -1.53 5.91 -3.44
C TRP A 8 -2.19 4.99 -2.42
N VAL A 9 -2.70 3.87 -2.90
CA VAL A 9 -3.03 2.72 -2.07
C VAL A 9 -1.99 1.66 -2.37
N ILE A 10 -1.33 1.15 -1.34
CA ILE A 10 -0.17 0.27 -1.47
C ILE A 10 -0.50 -1.04 -0.79
N ASP A 11 -0.35 -2.16 -1.49
CA ASP A 11 -0.63 -3.45 -0.87
C ASP A 11 0.40 -3.79 0.22
N THR A 12 0.05 -4.74 1.07
CA THR A 12 0.87 -5.07 2.23
C THR A 12 2.25 -5.55 1.84
N ASN A 13 2.37 -6.37 0.80
CA ASN A 13 3.69 -6.88 0.38
C ASN A 13 4.60 -5.76 -0.12
N THR A 14 4.05 -4.82 -0.86
CA THR A 14 4.83 -3.66 -1.33
C THR A 14 5.22 -2.78 -0.14
N ALA A 15 4.32 -2.58 0.82
CA ALA A 15 4.65 -1.82 2.02
C ALA A 15 5.78 -2.48 2.82
N LEU A 16 5.78 -3.80 2.94
CA LEU A 16 6.85 -4.53 3.62
C LEU A 16 8.21 -4.31 2.96
N ASP A 17 8.23 -4.11 1.63
CA ASP A 17 9.49 -3.89 0.92
C ASP A 17 10.25 -2.67 1.46
N PHE A 18 9.56 -1.60 1.83
CA PHE A 18 10.24 -0.44 2.39
C PHE A 18 10.17 -0.36 3.92
N LEU A 19 9.19 -1.01 4.56
CA LEU A 19 9.08 -0.97 6.02
C LEU A 19 10.01 -1.99 6.71
N VAL A 20 10.22 -3.15 6.10
CA VAL A 20 10.96 -4.25 6.73
C VAL A 20 12.16 -4.70 5.89
N PHE A 21 11.98 -4.90 4.59
CA PHE A 21 13.00 -5.54 3.76
C PHE A 21 14.07 -4.60 3.22
N GLU A 22 13.87 -3.30 3.29
CA GLU A 22 14.81 -2.31 2.75
C GLU A 22 15.13 -2.57 1.26
N ASP A 23 14.12 -2.98 0.50
CA ASP A 23 14.31 -3.26 -0.91
C ASP A 23 14.73 -1.97 -1.63
N PRO A 24 15.87 -1.97 -2.32
CA PRO A 24 16.34 -0.78 -3.04
C PRO A 24 15.32 -0.24 -4.04
N ARG A 25 14.51 -1.12 -4.62
CA ARG A 25 13.48 -0.73 -5.60
C ARG A 25 12.33 0.05 -4.97
N ALA A 26 12.17 -0.05 -3.65
CA ALA A 26 11.10 0.64 -2.93
C ALA A 26 11.57 1.96 -2.28
N GLN A 27 12.84 2.32 -2.41
CA GLN A 27 13.38 3.49 -1.71
C GLN A 27 12.84 4.81 -2.26
N THR A 28 12.61 4.89 -3.56
CA THR A 28 12.03 6.10 -4.16
C THR A 28 10.63 6.35 -3.62
N LEU A 29 9.82 5.29 -3.52
CA LEU A 29 8.48 5.39 -2.95
C LEU A 29 8.55 5.86 -1.50
N LEU A 30 9.44 5.26 -0.70
CA LEU A 30 9.60 5.65 0.70
C LEU A 30 9.97 7.13 0.83
N GLN A 31 10.91 7.61 0.01
CA GLN A 31 11.31 9.01 0.04
C GLN A 31 10.17 9.93 -0.36
N ASP A 32 9.38 9.55 -1.36
CA ASP A 32 8.23 10.34 -1.79
C ASP A 32 7.17 10.42 -0.69
N LEU A 33 6.98 9.35 0.07
CA LEU A 33 6.07 9.37 1.21
C LEU A 33 6.60 10.27 2.32
N ARG A 34 7.90 10.21 2.61
CA ARG A 34 8.52 11.04 3.66
C ARG A 34 8.49 12.52 3.33
N SER A 35 8.70 12.85 2.06
CA SER A 35 8.76 14.24 1.62
C SER A 35 7.39 14.86 1.39
N GLY A 36 6.33 14.05 1.37
CA GLY A 36 5.00 14.52 1.03
C GLY A 36 4.74 14.66 -0.46
N ALA A 37 5.66 14.16 -1.31
CA ALA A 37 5.45 14.16 -2.76
C ALA A 37 4.26 13.31 -3.17
N CYS A 38 3.89 12.32 -2.35
CA CYS A 38 2.67 11.55 -2.52
C CYS A 38 2.10 11.20 -1.15
N GLN A 39 0.83 10.81 -1.11
CA GLN A 39 0.14 10.43 0.12
C GLN A 39 -0.26 8.97 0.06
N TRP A 40 0.00 8.26 1.14
CA TRP A 40 -0.37 6.86 1.29
C TRP A 40 -1.68 6.76 2.07
N LEU A 41 -2.74 6.31 1.42
CA LEU A 41 -4.04 6.16 2.05
C LEU A 41 -4.22 4.72 2.53
N VAL A 42 -4.68 4.59 3.76
CA VAL A 42 -4.90 3.29 4.41
C VAL A 42 -6.22 3.30 5.16
N CYS A 43 -6.69 2.12 5.53
CA CYS A 43 -7.82 1.98 6.44
C CYS A 43 -7.51 0.89 7.46
N GLN A 44 -8.35 0.77 8.48
CA GLN A 44 -8.05 -0.10 9.62
C GLN A 44 -7.80 -1.57 9.24
N PRO A 45 -8.59 -2.19 8.35
CA PRO A 45 -8.31 -3.58 7.96
C PRO A 45 -6.91 -3.79 7.38
N MET A 46 -6.36 -2.79 6.68
CA MET A 46 -4.99 -2.87 6.15
C MET A 46 -3.96 -2.84 7.26
N ARG A 47 -4.17 -1.99 8.25
CA ARG A 47 -3.28 -1.94 9.42
C ARG A 47 -3.31 -3.24 10.20
N ASP A 48 -4.50 -3.80 10.37
CA ASP A 48 -4.67 -5.07 11.07
C ASP A 48 -3.96 -6.22 10.34
N GLU A 49 -4.04 -6.23 9.00
CA GLU A 49 -3.32 -7.22 8.20
C GLU A 49 -1.81 -7.06 8.36
N LEU A 50 -1.32 -5.83 8.29
CA LEU A 50 0.12 -5.58 8.48
C LEU A 50 0.58 -6.11 9.83
N GLU A 51 -0.14 -5.79 10.90
CA GLU A 51 0.21 -6.26 12.24
C GLU A 51 0.28 -7.78 12.28
N ARG A 52 -0.67 -8.46 11.65
CA ARG A 52 -0.71 -9.92 11.63
C ARG A 52 0.48 -10.51 10.87
N VAL A 53 0.78 -9.98 9.67
CA VAL A 53 1.83 -10.56 8.83
C VAL A 53 3.23 -10.25 9.38
N LEU A 54 3.38 -9.24 10.22
CA LEU A 54 4.68 -8.93 10.81
C LEU A 54 5.21 -10.08 11.69
N ASP A 55 4.35 -10.98 12.15
CA ASP A 55 4.75 -12.16 12.89
C ASP A 55 4.92 -13.41 12.03
N TYR A 56 4.70 -13.32 10.72
CA TYR A 56 4.97 -14.46 9.84
C TYR A 56 6.48 -14.75 9.83
N PRO A 57 6.88 -16.03 9.79
CA PRO A 57 8.27 -16.43 10.06
C PRO A 57 9.34 -15.66 9.28
N LEU A 58 9.17 -15.51 7.96
CA LEU A 58 10.17 -14.82 7.14
C LEU A 58 10.24 -13.33 7.49
N ILE A 59 9.09 -12.74 7.76
CA ILE A 59 9.01 -11.31 8.07
C ILE A 59 9.55 -11.06 9.47
N ALA A 60 9.18 -11.89 10.44
CA ALA A 60 9.69 -11.80 11.80
C ALA A 60 11.21 -11.96 11.84
N LYS A 61 11.75 -12.88 11.05
CA LYS A 61 13.19 -13.09 10.95
C LYS A 61 13.89 -11.82 10.45
N ARG A 62 13.37 -11.21 9.41
CA ARG A 62 13.96 -9.99 8.86
C ARG A 62 13.85 -8.83 9.84
N ARG A 63 12.72 -8.68 10.53
CA ARG A 63 12.57 -7.67 11.58
C ARG A 63 13.65 -7.84 12.64
N ALA A 64 13.85 -9.10 13.11
CA ALA A 64 14.86 -9.38 14.13
C ALA A 64 16.26 -9.01 13.67
N GLN A 65 16.59 -9.26 12.41
CA GLN A 65 17.89 -8.90 11.86
C GLN A 65 18.12 -7.39 11.86
N ARG A 66 17.04 -6.60 11.75
CA ARG A 66 17.12 -5.15 11.75
C ARG A 66 16.85 -4.53 13.12
N GLY A 67 16.56 -5.35 14.12
CA GLY A 67 16.22 -4.85 15.46
C GLY A 67 14.90 -4.11 15.50
N LEU A 68 13.94 -4.45 14.62
CA LEU A 68 12.64 -3.80 14.56
C LEU A 68 11.59 -4.63 15.28
N THR A 69 10.90 -4.01 16.24
CA THR A 69 9.72 -4.62 16.86
C THR A 69 8.50 -4.41 15.96
N VAL A 70 7.42 -5.15 16.24
CA VAL A 70 6.15 -4.92 15.57
C VAL A 70 5.71 -3.46 15.78
N GLN A 71 5.88 -2.95 17.00
CA GLN A 71 5.49 -1.58 17.31
C GLN A 71 6.30 -0.55 16.53
N ASP A 72 7.59 -0.81 16.31
CA ASP A 72 8.42 0.09 15.51
C ASP A 72 7.89 0.21 14.07
N VAL A 73 7.52 -0.93 13.48
CA VAL A 73 7.00 -0.95 12.11
C VAL A 73 5.65 -0.26 12.03
N LEU A 74 4.76 -0.54 12.98
CA LEU A 74 3.43 0.10 12.99
C LEU A 74 3.54 1.59 13.22
N ALA A 75 4.48 2.04 14.05
CA ALA A 75 4.70 3.48 14.27
C ALA A 75 5.14 4.16 12.98
N GLN A 76 6.02 3.53 12.21
CA GLN A 76 6.46 4.07 10.92
C GLN A 76 5.29 4.08 9.91
N PHE A 77 4.53 3.01 9.86
CA PHE A 77 3.32 2.94 9.03
C PHE A 77 2.38 4.11 9.36
N ASP A 78 2.11 4.33 10.65
CA ASP A 78 1.20 5.40 11.07
C ASP A 78 1.75 6.79 10.69
N ALA A 79 3.06 6.97 10.81
CA ALA A 79 3.69 8.25 10.49
C ALA A 79 3.68 8.55 8.98
N LEU A 80 3.75 7.53 8.14
CA LEU A 80 3.84 7.69 6.70
C LEU A 80 2.50 7.67 5.99
N SER A 81 1.44 7.20 6.64
CA SER A 81 0.15 6.98 6.00
C SER A 81 -0.93 7.90 6.54
N HIS A 82 -2.05 7.95 5.84
CA HIS A 82 -3.22 8.73 6.22
C HIS A 82 -4.41 7.79 6.35
N MET A 83 -4.88 7.61 7.60
CA MET A 83 -5.99 6.70 7.90
C MET A 83 -7.30 7.27 7.38
N GLN A 84 -8.02 6.45 6.63
CA GLN A 84 -9.33 6.76 6.07
C GLN A 84 -10.39 5.85 6.67
N THR A 85 -11.66 6.25 6.55
CA THR A 85 -12.75 5.36 6.91
C THR A 85 -12.77 4.16 5.97
N VAL A 86 -13.29 3.01 6.47
CA VAL A 86 -13.38 1.81 5.64
C VAL A 86 -14.32 2.09 4.47
N PRO A 87 -13.88 1.88 3.24
CA PRO A 87 -14.68 2.21 2.05
C PRO A 87 -15.79 1.19 1.81
N ALA A 88 -16.82 1.63 1.09
CA ALA A 88 -17.81 0.72 0.55
C ALA A 88 -17.17 -0.16 -0.54
N LYS A 89 -17.75 -1.34 -0.76
CA LYS A 89 -17.26 -2.22 -1.81
C LYS A 89 -17.42 -1.56 -3.19
N ALA A 90 -16.34 -1.58 -3.97
CA ALA A 90 -16.34 -1.06 -5.33
C ALA A 90 -17.19 -1.92 -6.26
N VAL A 91 -17.50 -1.38 -7.43
CA VAL A 91 -18.35 -2.05 -8.43
C VAL A 91 -17.70 -3.33 -8.96
N TYR A 92 -16.37 -3.40 -9.00
CA TYR A 92 -15.67 -4.60 -9.45
C TYR A 92 -15.20 -5.43 -8.27
N THR A 93 -15.29 -6.75 -8.41
CA THR A 93 -14.90 -7.70 -7.36
C THR A 93 -13.55 -8.31 -7.69
N CYS A 94 -12.63 -8.24 -6.73
CA CYS A 94 -11.34 -8.90 -6.85
C CYS A 94 -11.49 -10.40 -6.69
N LYS A 95 -10.70 -11.16 -7.43
CA LYS A 95 -10.70 -12.61 -7.36
C LYS A 95 -10.28 -13.09 -5.96
N ASP A 96 -9.35 -12.38 -5.32
CA ASP A 96 -8.94 -12.68 -3.95
C ASP A 96 -9.67 -11.74 -3.01
N PRO A 97 -10.55 -12.26 -2.13
CA PRO A 97 -11.31 -11.41 -1.20
C PRO A 97 -10.43 -10.60 -0.25
N ASP A 98 -9.25 -11.11 0.09
CA ASP A 98 -8.33 -10.41 1.01
C ASP A 98 -7.78 -9.14 0.37
N ASP A 99 -7.75 -9.04 -0.96
CA ASP A 99 -7.25 -7.88 -1.67
C ASP A 99 -8.35 -6.87 -2.00
N GLN A 100 -9.60 -7.21 -1.77
CA GLN A 100 -10.73 -6.36 -2.14
C GLN A 100 -10.64 -4.96 -1.51
N VAL A 101 -10.20 -4.88 -0.26
CA VAL A 101 -10.14 -3.61 0.46
C VAL A 101 -9.19 -2.61 -0.21
N PHE A 102 -8.10 -3.09 -0.82
CA PHE A 102 -7.18 -2.20 -1.54
C PHE A 102 -7.86 -1.59 -2.76
N ILE A 103 -8.63 -2.39 -3.47
CA ILE A 103 -9.39 -1.92 -4.64
C ILE A 103 -10.46 -0.94 -4.22
N ASP A 104 -11.19 -1.27 -3.17
CA ASP A 104 -12.29 -0.43 -2.68
C ASP A 104 -11.77 0.94 -2.25
N LEU A 105 -10.64 0.98 -1.54
CA LEU A 105 -10.07 2.24 -1.08
C LEU A 105 -9.55 3.07 -2.25
N ALA A 106 -8.89 2.44 -3.23
CA ALA A 106 -8.40 3.14 -4.41
C ALA A 106 -9.56 3.77 -5.20
N VAL A 107 -10.64 3.02 -5.37
CA VAL A 107 -11.83 3.54 -6.08
C VAL A 107 -12.48 4.68 -5.31
N ALA A 108 -12.63 4.52 -3.98
CA ALA A 108 -13.29 5.53 -3.16
C ALA A 108 -12.58 6.88 -3.20
N HIS A 109 -11.25 6.88 -3.35
CA HIS A 109 -10.43 8.09 -3.29
C HIS A 109 -9.81 8.48 -4.63
N ALA A 110 -10.17 7.76 -5.71
CA ALA A 110 -9.54 7.96 -7.01
C ALA A 110 -8.00 7.90 -6.91
N ALA A 111 -7.50 6.99 -6.08
CA ALA A 111 -6.08 6.83 -5.82
C ALA A 111 -5.48 5.76 -6.74
N SER A 112 -4.20 5.91 -7.05
CA SER A 112 -3.47 4.87 -7.77
C SER A 112 -3.18 3.69 -6.84
N LEU A 113 -3.16 2.49 -7.39
CA LEU A 113 -2.97 1.26 -6.61
C LEU A 113 -1.64 0.62 -6.99
N VAL A 114 -0.81 0.35 -5.99
CA VAL A 114 0.48 -0.32 -6.17
C VAL A 114 0.39 -1.71 -5.56
N SER A 115 0.55 -2.74 -6.38
CA SER A 115 0.49 -4.13 -5.92
C SER A 115 1.26 -5.03 -6.86
N LYS A 116 1.94 -6.01 -6.29
CA LYS A 116 2.61 -7.07 -7.05
C LYS A 116 1.73 -8.33 -7.15
N ASP A 117 0.58 -8.31 -6.51
CA ASP A 117 -0.31 -9.47 -6.47
C ASP A 117 -1.03 -9.65 -7.79
N HIS A 118 -1.00 -10.88 -8.32
CA HIS A 118 -1.62 -11.20 -9.60
C HIS A 118 -3.14 -10.95 -9.61
N ALA A 119 -3.82 -11.21 -8.50
CA ALA A 119 -5.26 -10.98 -8.42
C ALA A 119 -5.59 -9.50 -8.55
N VAL A 120 -4.75 -8.62 -7.99
CA VAL A 120 -4.92 -7.17 -8.10
C VAL A 120 -4.54 -6.70 -9.51
N LEU A 121 -3.41 -7.16 -10.03
CA LEU A 121 -2.95 -6.78 -11.37
C LEU A 121 -3.94 -7.21 -12.45
N ALA A 122 -4.65 -8.32 -12.23
CA ALA A 122 -5.67 -8.79 -13.16
C ALA A 122 -6.86 -7.83 -13.26
N MET A 123 -7.02 -6.93 -12.28
CA MET A 123 -8.07 -5.92 -12.27
C MET A 123 -7.71 -4.65 -13.04
N ARG A 124 -6.48 -4.57 -13.55
CA ARG A 124 -5.94 -3.34 -14.16
C ARG A 124 -6.86 -2.75 -15.23
N GLY A 125 -7.34 -3.58 -16.15
CA GLY A 125 -8.20 -3.12 -17.23
C GLY A 125 -9.53 -2.57 -16.73
N ARG A 126 -10.14 -3.24 -15.78
CA ARG A 126 -11.42 -2.81 -15.21
C ARG A 126 -11.27 -1.52 -14.44
N LEU A 127 -10.22 -1.42 -13.62
CA LEU A 127 -9.98 -0.23 -12.81
C LEU A 127 -9.61 0.96 -13.68
N LYS A 128 -8.94 0.75 -14.80
CA LYS A 128 -8.65 1.82 -15.75
C LYS A 128 -9.92 2.49 -16.24
N ARG A 129 -11.00 1.73 -16.40
CA ARG A 129 -12.30 2.29 -16.82
C ARG A 129 -12.86 3.27 -15.79
N LEU A 130 -12.44 3.17 -14.54
CA LEU A 130 -12.80 4.07 -13.46
C LEU A 130 -11.77 5.17 -13.25
N GLY A 131 -10.75 5.25 -14.12
CA GLY A 131 -9.69 6.23 -13.98
C GLY A 131 -8.63 5.87 -12.95
N ILE A 132 -8.58 4.61 -12.52
CA ILE A 132 -7.64 4.14 -11.50
C ILE A 132 -6.48 3.42 -12.15
N ALA A 133 -5.26 3.92 -11.92
CA ALA A 133 -4.05 3.26 -12.38
C ALA A 133 -3.64 2.17 -11.40
N VAL A 134 -3.26 1.01 -11.93
CA VAL A 134 -2.73 -0.10 -11.13
C VAL A 134 -1.34 -0.41 -11.66
N MET A 135 -0.36 -0.45 -10.76
CA MET A 135 1.02 -0.70 -11.17
C MET A 135 1.72 -1.62 -10.17
N ALA A 136 2.68 -2.40 -10.67
CA ALA A 136 3.43 -3.35 -9.85
C ALA A 136 4.50 -2.65 -9.02
N ALA A 137 4.97 -1.48 -9.44
CA ALA A 137 5.97 -0.71 -8.71
C ALA A 137 5.81 0.75 -9.08
N VAL A 138 6.20 1.63 -8.17
CA VAL A 138 6.30 3.05 -8.48
C VAL A 138 7.63 3.24 -9.19
N THR A 139 7.58 3.60 -10.46
CA THR A 139 8.80 3.95 -11.18
C THR A 139 9.19 5.36 -10.78
N ALA A 140 10.50 5.61 -10.77
CA ALA A 140 10.97 6.96 -10.60
C ALA A 140 10.23 7.85 -11.58
N ALA A 141 9.78 8.99 -11.10
CA ALA A 141 9.04 9.91 -11.93
C ALA A 141 9.88 10.22 -13.17
N ALA A 142 9.34 9.83 -14.27
CA ALA A 142 9.97 10.18 -15.49
C ALA A 142 9.83 11.68 -15.68
#